data_12519062c9bb36303bd3c0fbca780320
#
_entry.id   12519062c9bb36303bd3c0fbca780320
#
_cell.length_a   1.000
_cell.length_b   1.000
_cell.length_c   1.000
_cell.angle_alpha   90.00
_cell.angle_beta   90.00
_cell.angle_gamma   90.00
#
_symmetry.space_group_name_H-M   'P 1'
#
loop_
_entity.id
_entity.type
_entity.pdbx_description
1 polymer ?
#
loop_
_entity_poly.entity_id
_entity_poly.type
_entity_poly.pdbx_seq_one_letter_code
_entity_poly.pdbx_strand_id
1 'polypeptide(L)'
;MNLKNLLVSLFSLWLLMNSLAASALPKLELQGYVDDTGAITILNGGDTTDPYFALQALLLAHDNGMDISAPALKFANWLVTHQKPDGTFDRFCKSPTKKWVSCKTADADDSLLALWMRLLETMPDKMGKNPVWTNSYAFSKKALGNLYQPSRGVYMVSPVYLHGLFMDNLEVWSLKAHVKQPKTGELDKLAQDIYKTFWQPVDKKFLVSTQLEQQSQKPLFYPDHVAQVFPLLVDFPILPQSPKLYYSNWMRLHRAEWLKQGETDYPWGLLAVLALRQKDESSARCWLRETSSMRHSNRWAVTDEVAYLILASRRIESASKNAKCN
;
A
#
# COMPACT_ATOMS: atom_id res chain seq x y z
N MET A 1 10.38 4.85 63.08
CA MET A 1 9.95 4.99 61.66
C MET A 1 9.63 3.58 61.14
N ASN A 2 8.37 3.30 60.86
CA ASN A 2 7.84 1.93 60.68
C ASN A 2 8.22 1.37 59.30
N LEU A 3 8.90 0.25 59.24
CA LEU A 3 9.42 -0.41 58.04
C LEU A 3 8.30 -0.62 56.95
N LYS A 4 7.04 -0.76 57.41
CA LYS A 4 5.87 -0.87 56.50
C LYS A 4 5.61 0.41 55.69
N ASN A 5 5.89 1.60 56.24
CA ASN A 5 5.66 2.85 55.52
C ASN A 5 6.78 3.12 54.46
N LEU A 6 7.97 2.57 54.70
CA LEU A 6 9.09 2.68 53.72
C LEU A 6 8.84 1.78 52.48
N LEU A 7 8.29 0.57 52.70
CA LEU A 7 7.97 -0.35 51.61
C LEU A 7 6.81 0.14 50.73
N VAL A 8 5.80 0.76 51.30
CA VAL A 8 4.67 1.34 50.54
C VAL A 8 5.14 2.55 49.72
N SER A 9 6.04 3.36 50.26
CA SER A 9 6.60 4.53 49.52
C SER A 9 7.48 4.11 48.34
N LEU A 10 8.27 3.05 48.47
CA LEU A 10 9.13 2.54 47.40
C LEU A 10 8.32 1.85 46.29
N PHE A 11 7.21 1.17 46.64
CA PHE A 11 6.32 0.54 45.66
C PHE A 11 5.54 1.58 44.86
N SER A 12 5.12 2.68 45.48
CA SER A 12 4.45 3.80 44.80
C SER A 12 5.38 4.54 43.86
N LEU A 13 6.66 4.68 44.19
CA LEU A 13 7.68 5.29 43.32
C LEU A 13 8.01 4.41 42.11
N TRP A 14 8.00 3.09 42.28
CA TRP A 14 8.25 2.14 41.19
C TRP A 14 7.08 2.09 40.18
N LEU A 15 5.83 2.24 40.64
CA LEU A 15 4.63 2.36 39.78
C LEU A 15 4.58 3.68 39.01
N LEU A 16 5.15 4.78 39.54
CA LEU A 16 5.22 6.07 38.85
C LEU A 16 6.35 6.13 37.80
N MET A 17 7.39 5.31 37.92
CA MET A 17 8.46 5.23 36.92
C MET A 17 8.11 4.35 35.70
N ASN A 18 7.07 3.52 35.79
CA ASN A 18 6.57 2.69 34.69
C ASN A 18 5.39 3.32 33.95
N SER A 19 5.16 4.63 34.04
CA SER A 19 4.39 5.33 33.02
C SER A 19 5.24 5.28 31.73
N LEU A 20 5.09 4.19 31.00
CA LEU A 20 5.55 4.06 29.61
C LEU A 20 5.02 5.29 28.88
N ALA A 21 5.87 6.28 28.68
CA ALA A 21 5.56 7.34 27.74
C ALA A 21 5.25 6.64 26.42
N ALA A 22 4.00 6.60 26.04
CA ALA A 22 3.59 6.11 24.73
C ALA A 22 4.38 6.96 23.73
N SER A 23 5.44 6.40 23.16
CA SER A 23 6.25 7.12 22.19
C SER A 23 5.32 7.49 21.04
N ALA A 24 5.24 8.78 20.73
CA ALA A 24 4.45 9.25 19.61
C ALA A 24 4.92 8.51 18.34
N LEU A 25 3.98 8.11 17.50
CA LEU A 25 4.30 7.47 16.23
C LEU A 25 5.18 8.43 15.38
N PRO A 26 6.16 7.91 14.64
CA PRO A 26 6.95 8.72 13.73
C PRO A 26 6.03 9.35 12.67
N LYS A 27 6.13 10.67 12.50
CA LYS A 27 5.30 11.40 11.54
C LYS A 27 5.74 11.11 10.12
N LEU A 28 4.77 10.95 9.23
CA LEU A 28 5.04 10.89 7.79
C LEU A 28 5.18 12.31 7.24
N GLU A 29 6.36 12.65 6.77
CA GLU A 29 6.65 13.92 6.10
C GLU A 29 7.01 13.65 4.64
N LEU A 30 6.15 14.10 3.72
CA LEU A 30 6.28 13.94 2.26
C LEU A 30 6.69 15.27 1.62
N GLN A 31 7.79 15.87 2.15
CA GLN A 31 8.33 17.12 1.60
C GLN A 31 8.70 16.96 0.12
N GLY A 32 8.21 17.89 -0.71
CA GLY A 32 8.41 17.88 -2.16
C GLY A 32 7.40 17.00 -2.93
N TYR A 33 6.65 16.13 -2.24
CA TYR A 33 5.57 15.36 -2.87
C TYR A 33 4.18 15.97 -2.63
N VAL A 34 3.95 16.58 -1.49
CA VAL A 34 2.68 17.25 -1.16
C VAL A 34 2.78 18.71 -1.55
N ASP A 35 1.89 19.18 -2.42
CA ASP A 35 1.82 20.59 -2.75
C ASP A 35 0.84 21.38 -1.84
N ASP A 36 0.78 22.69 -2.03
CA ASP A 36 -0.03 23.58 -1.20
C ASP A 36 -1.53 23.28 -1.27
N THR A 37 -2.00 22.64 -2.35
CA THR A 37 -3.41 22.24 -2.51
C THR A 37 -3.73 20.96 -1.76
N GLY A 38 -2.73 20.18 -1.40
CA GLY A 38 -2.85 18.87 -0.77
C GLY A 38 -2.72 17.69 -1.75
N ALA A 39 -2.52 17.94 -3.04
CA ALA A 39 -2.21 16.88 -4.00
C ALA A 39 -0.88 16.22 -3.67
N ILE A 40 -0.82 14.89 -3.82
CA ILE A 40 0.41 14.11 -3.67
C ILE A 40 0.87 13.65 -5.04
N THR A 41 2.02 14.12 -5.47
CA THR A 41 2.61 13.79 -6.78
C THR A 41 3.30 12.43 -6.75
N ILE A 42 3.39 11.77 -7.91
CA ILE A 42 4.14 10.51 -8.05
C ILE A 42 5.63 10.75 -7.75
N LEU A 43 6.19 11.82 -8.30
CA LEU A 43 7.61 12.17 -8.18
C LEU A 43 7.82 13.41 -7.32
N ASN A 44 8.98 13.53 -6.70
CA ASN A 44 9.36 14.72 -5.95
C ASN A 44 9.36 15.97 -6.85
N GLY A 45 8.62 17.02 -6.46
CA GLY A 45 8.45 18.22 -7.27
C GLY A 45 7.70 18.02 -8.58
N GLY A 46 7.04 16.88 -8.77
CA GLY A 46 6.37 16.50 -10.01
C GLY A 46 5.09 17.32 -10.28
N ASP A 47 4.56 17.13 -11.47
CA ASP A 47 3.36 17.77 -12.01
C ASP A 47 2.22 16.79 -12.29
N THR A 48 2.38 15.54 -11.86
CA THR A 48 1.41 14.46 -12.07
C THR A 48 1.05 13.81 -10.74
N THR A 49 -0.25 13.71 -10.49
CA THR A 49 -0.83 12.94 -9.39
C THR A 49 -1.62 11.76 -9.95
N ASP A 50 -1.18 10.57 -9.62
CA ASP A 50 -2.00 9.37 -9.71
C ASP A 50 -2.51 9.05 -8.30
N PRO A 51 -3.82 9.13 -8.06
CA PRO A 51 -4.37 8.85 -6.73
C PRO A 51 -3.99 7.47 -6.20
N TYR A 52 -3.82 6.47 -7.06
CA TYR A 52 -3.39 5.13 -6.68
C TYR A 52 -2.05 5.16 -5.93
N PHE A 53 -1.01 5.80 -6.49
CA PHE A 53 0.31 5.91 -5.85
C PHE A 53 0.25 6.66 -4.51
N ALA A 54 -0.52 7.74 -4.47
CA ALA A 54 -0.68 8.54 -3.25
C ALA A 54 -1.36 7.74 -2.13
N LEU A 55 -2.45 7.03 -2.45
CA LEU A 55 -3.20 6.19 -1.51
C LEU A 55 -2.37 5.01 -1.03
N GLN A 56 -1.69 4.32 -1.94
CA GLN A 56 -0.80 3.21 -1.61
C GLN A 56 0.33 3.66 -0.67
N ALA A 57 0.94 4.82 -0.94
CA ALA A 57 1.99 5.40 -0.10
C ALA A 57 1.48 5.72 1.32
N LEU A 58 0.33 6.40 1.43
CA LEU A 58 -0.26 6.74 2.73
C LEU A 58 -0.62 5.49 3.53
N LEU A 59 -1.25 4.51 2.90
CA LEU A 59 -1.65 3.26 3.55
C LEU A 59 -0.43 2.40 3.93
N LEU A 60 0.60 2.35 3.08
CA LEU A 60 1.86 1.69 3.42
C LEU A 60 2.48 2.28 4.70
N ALA A 61 2.51 3.61 4.82
CA ALA A 61 3.01 4.28 6.02
C ALA A 61 2.14 3.98 7.26
N HIS A 62 0.81 4.07 7.12
CA HIS A 62 -0.14 3.77 8.19
C HIS A 62 0.02 2.35 8.73
N ASP A 63 0.04 1.35 7.85
CA ASP A 63 0.14 -0.06 8.20
C ASP A 63 1.50 -0.43 8.83
N ASN A 64 2.49 0.43 8.66
CA ASN A 64 3.80 0.27 9.28
C ASN A 64 4.03 1.19 10.49
N GLY A 65 2.96 1.76 11.05
CA GLY A 65 2.97 2.49 12.32
C GLY A 65 3.51 3.90 12.23
N MET A 66 3.35 4.58 11.09
CA MET A 66 3.62 6.01 10.97
C MET A 66 2.34 6.83 11.16
N ASP A 67 2.46 8.02 11.72
CA ASP A 67 1.37 8.99 11.79
C ASP A 67 1.21 9.69 10.44
N ILE A 68 0.16 9.32 9.71
CA ILE A 68 -0.19 9.88 8.40
C ILE A 68 -1.18 11.05 8.50
N SER A 69 -1.62 11.44 9.69
CA SER A 69 -2.77 12.34 9.90
C SER A 69 -2.69 13.63 9.09
N ALA A 70 -1.53 14.26 9.03
CA ALA A 70 -1.37 15.54 8.31
C ALA A 70 -1.43 15.39 6.78
N PRO A 71 -0.62 14.54 6.12
CA PRO A 71 -0.68 14.36 4.67
C PRO A 71 -1.99 13.70 4.22
N ALA A 72 -2.52 12.73 4.98
CA ALA A 72 -3.78 12.08 4.65
C ALA A 72 -4.96 13.04 4.67
N LEU A 73 -5.05 13.94 5.67
CA LEU A 73 -6.10 14.94 5.75
C LEU A 73 -6.05 15.92 4.55
N LYS A 74 -4.86 16.41 4.20
CA LYS A 74 -4.69 17.30 3.06
C LYS A 74 -5.09 16.62 1.75
N PHE A 75 -4.58 15.41 1.54
CA PHE A 75 -4.86 14.66 0.33
C PHE A 75 -6.33 14.26 0.21
N ALA A 76 -6.96 13.81 1.30
CA ALA A 76 -8.38 13.46 1.28
C ALA A 76 -9.28 14.67 0.95
N ASN A 77 -8.98 15.84 1.51
CA ASN A 77 -9.70 17.07 1.18
C ASN A 77 -9.52 17.48 -0.28
N TRP A 78 -8.33 17.28 -0.83
CA TRP A 78 -8.06 17.56 -2.23
C TRP A 78 -8.76 16.54 -3.15
N LEU A 79 -8.59 15.24 -2.90
CA LEU A 79 -9.08 14.18 -3.79
C LEU A 79 -10.61 14.15 -3.86
N VAL A 80 -11.31 14.37 -2.73
CA VAL A 80 -12.77 14.37 -2.70
C VAL A 80 -13.40 15.42 -3.62
N THR A 81 -12.72 16.55 -3.85
CA THR A 81 -13.20 17.60 -4.77
C THR A 81 -13.00 17.25 -6.25
N HIS A 82 -12.30 16.17 -6.52
CA HIS A 82 -11.99 15.67 -7.86
C HIS A 82 -12.72 14.35 -8.20
N GLN A 83 -13.61 13.90 -7.29
CA GLN A 83 -14.41 12.70 -7.55
C GLN A 83 -15.43 12.96 -8.66
N LYS A 84 -15.51 12.03 -9.62
CA LYS A 84 -16.49 12.11 -10.70
C LYS A 84 -17.91 11.76 -10.22
N PRO A 85 -18.97 12.16 -10.95
CA PRO A 85 -20.35 11.85 -10.59
C PRO A 85 -20.65 10.35 -10.50
N ASP A 86 -19.90 9.50 -11.22
CA ASP A 86 -20.01 8.04 -11.17
C ASP A 86 -19.30 7.41 -9.95
N GLY A 87 -18.62 8.22 -9.14
CA GLY A 87 -17.93 7.82 -7.93
C GLY A 87 -16.46 7.43 -8.15
N THR A 88 -15.96 7.46 -9.39
CA THR A 88 -14.57 7.14 -9.74
C THR A 88 -13.67 8.37 -9.76
N PHE A 89 -12.39 8.18 -10.05
CA PHE A 89 -11.38 9.23 -10.12
C PHE A 89 -10.57 9.10 -11.41
N ASP A 90 -9.91 10.20 -11.79
CA ASP A 90 -8.94 10.24 -12.88
C ASP A 90 -7.51 10.39 -12.34
N ARG A 91 -6.54 10.38 -13.22
CA ARG A 91 -5.19 10.92 -13.01
C ARG A 91 -5.20 12.42 -13.29
N PHE A 92 -4.37 13.15 -12.57
CA PHE A 92 -4.35 14.61 -12.63
C PHE A 92 -2.97 15.11 -13.00
N CYS A 93 -2.94 16.13 -13.86
CA CYS A 93 -1.73 16.83 -14.26
C CYS A 93 -1.84 18.32 -13.95
N LYS A 94 -0.73 18.98 -13.67
CA LYS A 94 -0.70 20.44 -13.58
C LYS A 94 -0.82 21.05 -14.96
N SER A 95 -1.82 21.92 -15.13
CA SER A 95 -1.96 22.77 -16.31
C SER A 95 -0.84 23.83 -16.35
N PRO A 96 -0.65 24.53 -17.49
CA PRO A 96 0.27 25.68 -17.56
C PRO A 96 -0.02 26.77 -16.50
N THR A 97 -1.28 26.89 -16.06
CA THR A 97 -1.70 27.81 -14.98
C THR A 97 -1.52 27.20 -13.57
N LYS A 98 -0.80 26.09 -13.44
CA LYS A 98 -0.53 25.34 -12.19
C LYS A 98 -1.78 24.81 -11.49
N LYS A 99 -2.92 24.71 -12.18
CA LYS A 99 -4.13 24.07 -11.66
C LYS A 99 -4.10 22.57 -11.96
N TRP A 100 -4.56 21.75 -11.04
CA TRP A 100 -4.80 20.34 -11.25
C TRP A 100 -6.02 20.12 -12.14
N VAL A 101 -5.84 19.35 -13.20
CA VAL A 101 -6.89 18.99 -14.15
C VAL A 101 -6.81 17.49 -14.44
N SER A 102 -7.94 16.86 -14.71
CA SER A 102 -7.97 15.48 -15.22
C SER A 102 -7.20 15.41 -16.55
N CYS A 103 -6.26 14.49 -16.68
CA CYS A 103 -5.45 14.34 -17.87
C CYS A 103 -5.44 12.90 -18.42
N LYS A 104 -5.86 11.93 -17.64
CA LYS A 104 -5.96 10.53 -18.02
C LYS A 104 -6.93 9.80 -17.08
N THR A 105 -7.66 8.82 -17.58
CA THR A 105 -8.44 7.90 -16.71
C THR A 105 -7.51 7.11 -15.77
N ALA A 106 -8.03 6.66 -14.64
CA ALA A 106 -7.33 5.70 -13.81
C ALA A 106 -7.04 4.41 -14.61
N ASP A 107 -5.98 3.69 -14.25
CA ASP A 107 -5.69 2.40 -14.87
C ASP A 107 -6.66 1.32 -14.41
N ALA A 108 -7.08 1.40 -13.13
CA ALA A 108 -8.00 0.47 -12.52
C ALA A 108 -8.89 1.20 -11.51
N ASP A 109 -10.20 1.09 -11.67
CA ASP A 109 -11.16 1.70 -10.75
C ASP A 109 -11.33 0.88 -9.48
N ASP A 110 -11.29 -0.46 -9.56
CA ASP A 110 -11.55 -1.35 -8.42
C ASP A 110 -10.53 -1.16 -7.28
N SER A 111 -9.25 -1.23 -7.58
CA SER A 111 -8.17 -1.03 -6.60
C SER A 111 -8.15 0.42 -6.08
N LEU A 112 -8.29 1.40 -6.96
CA LEU A 112 -8.29 2.81 -6.57
C LEU A 112 -9.44 3.13 -5.60
N LEU A 113 -10.65 2.66 -5.90
CA LEU A 113 -11.82 2.84 -5.02
C LEU A 113 -11.63 2.13 -3.67
N ALA A 114 -11.02 0.92 -3.69
CA ALA A 114 -10.73 0.19 -2.46
C ALA A 114 -9.73 0.94 -1.58
N LEU A 115 -8.63 1.43 -2.14
CA LEU A 115 -7.61 2.20 -1.41
C LEU A 115 -8.16 3.53 -0.88
N TRP A 116 -8.99 4.22 -1.68
CA TRP A 116 -9.65 5.44 -1.23
C TRP A 116 -10.56 5.23 -0.03
N MET A 117 -11.46 4.25 -0.10
CA MET A 117 -12.33 3.92 1.02
C MET A 117 -11.53 3.51 2.26
N ARG A 118 -10.47 2.72 2.08
CA ARG A 118 -9.59 2.29 3.16
C ARG A 118 -8.89 3.49 3.83
N LEU A 119 -8.40 4.47 3.05
CA LEU A 119 -7.82 5.69 3.61
C LEU A 119 -8.84 6.45 4.48
N LEU A 120 -10.07 6.62 4.01
CA LEU A 120 -11.11 7.27 4.80
C LEU A 120 -11.41 6.53 6.11
N GLU A 121 -11.36 5.20 6.11
CA GLU A 121 -11.56 4.37 7.30
C GLU A 121 -10.41 4.47 8.32
N THR A 122 -9.20 4.88 7.91
CA THR A 122 -8.11 5.19 8.86
C THR A 122 -8.40 6.44 9.70
N MET A 123 -9.34 7.28 9.29
CA MET A 123 -9.71 8.54 9.92
C MET A 123 -11.21 8.57 10.30
N PRO A 124 -11.73 7.61 11.08
CA PRO A 124 -13.16 7.42 11.27
C PRO A 124 -13.85 8.63 11.92
N ASP A 125 -13.21 9.28 12.89
CA ASP A 125 -13.75 10.47 13.56
C ASP A 125 -13.84 11.68 12.63
N LYS A 126 -12.91 11.80 11.69
CA LYS A 126 -12.93 12.86 10.66
C LYS A 126 -14.00 12.57 9.61
N MET A 127 -14.06 11.32 9.13
CA MET A 127 -15.05 10.87 8.16
C MET A 127 -16.47 11.08 8.69
N GLY A 128 -16.78 10.61 9.90
CA GLY A 128 -18.11 10.71 10.48
C GLY A 128 -18.60 12.16 10.72
N LYS A 129 -17.68 13.12 10.80
CA LYS A 129 -17.99 14.55 10.96
C LYS A 129 -17.96 15.33 9.64
N ASN A 130 -17.62 14.72 8.53
CA ASN A 130 -17.49 15.36 7.22
C ASN A 130 -18.47 14.73 6.21
N PRO A 131 -19.64 15.35 5.98
CA PRO A 131 -20.64 14.83 5.04
C PRO A 131 -20.10 14.63 3.62
N VAL A 132 -19.14 15.45 3.18
CA VAL A 132 -18.54 15.33 1.84
C VAL A 132 -17.74 14.01 1.74
N TRP A 133 -16.97 13.67 2.77
CA TRP A 133 -16.22 12.40 2.81
C TRP A 133 -17.15 11.19 2.93
N THR A 134 -18.20 11.31 3.74
CA THR A 134 -19.20 10.24 3.91
C THR A 134 -19.92 9.95 2.59
N ASN A 135 -20.31 11.01 1.86
CA ASN A 135 -20.92 10.89 0.54
C ASN A 135 -19.95 10.29 -0.48
N SER A 136 -18.70 10.77 -0.50
CA SER A 136 -17.67 10.25 -1.38
C SER A 136 -17.44 8.75 -1.14
N TYR A 137 -17.34 8.33 0.13
CA TYR A 137 -17.26 6.91 0.49
C TYR A 137 -18.46 6.11 -0.04
N ALA A 138 -19.67 6.63 0.12
CA ALA A 138 -20.88 5.96 -0.36
C ALA A 138 -20.91 5.83 -1.89
N PHE A 139 -20.49 6.87 -2.63
CA PHE A 139 -20.37 6.83 -4.09
C PHE A 139 -19.31 5.81 -4.54
N SER A 140 -18.14 5.82 -3.92
CA SER A 140 -17.08 4.84 -4.22
C SER A 140 -17.51 3.41 -3.92
N LYS A 141 -18.21 3.18 -2.79
CA LYS A 141 -18.75 1.87 -2.44
C LYS A 141 -19.77 1.37 -3.46
N LYS A 142 -20.64 2.24 -3.96
CA LYS A 142 -21.59 1.92 -5.03
C LYS A 142 -20.86 1.59 -6.34
N ALA A 143 -19.90 2.44 -6.73
CA ALA A 143 -19.11 2.24 -7.94
C ALA A 143 -18.35 0.91 -7.89
N LEU A 144 -17.64 0.64 -6.80
CA LEU A 144 -16.94 -0.64 -6.58
C LEU A 144 -17.92 -1.83 -6.62
N GLY A 145 -19.11 -1.70 -6.01
CA GLY A 145 -20.12 -2.75 -6.04
C GLY A 145 -20.56 -3.12 -7.46
N ASN A 146 -20.60 -2.15 -8.37
CA ASN A 146 -20.95 -2.37 -9.78
C ASN A 146 -19.86 -3.12 -10.58
N LEU A 147 -18.62 -3.15 -10.08
CA LEU A 147 -17.51 -3.87 -10.70
C LEU A 147 -17.46 -5.35 -10.29
N TYR A 148 -18.24 -5.76 -9.29
CA TYR A 148 -18.28 -7.16 -8.85
C TYR A 148 -18.93 -8.05 -9.88
N GLN A 149 -18.24 -9.13 -10.29
CA GLN A 149 -18.74 -10.14 -11.20
C GLN A 149 -19.14 -11.42 -10.43
N PRO A 150 -20.42 -11.64 -10.17
CA PRO A 150 -20.88 -12.77 -9.34
C PRO A 150 -20.49 -14.15 -9.88
N SER A 151 -20.42 -14.33 -11.21
CA SER A 151 -20.06 -15.61 -11.84
C SER A 151 -18.63 -16.06 -11.57
N ARG A 152 -17.71 -15.11 -11.32
CA ARG A 152 -16.31 -15.36 -10.97
C ARG A 152 -15.99 -15.08 -9.51
N GLY A 153 -16.84 -14.31 -8.83
CA GLY A 153 -16.63 -13.90 -7.45
C GLY A 153 -15.50 -12.88 -7.24
N VAL A 154 -15.14 -12.12 -8.31
CA VAL A 154 -14.04 -11.13 -8.30
C VAL A 154 -14.48 -9.80 -8.89
N TYR A 155 -13.67 -8.78 -8.74
CA TYR A 155 -13.90 -7.43 -9.24
C TYR A 155 -13.22 -7.23 -10.59
N MET A 156 -13.85 -6.45 -11.46
CA MET A 156 -13.32 -6.06 -12.76
C MET A 156 -12.63 -4.72 -12.66
N VAL A 157 -11.62 -4.52 -13.49
CA VAL A 157 -10.78 -3.30 -13.55
C VAL A 157 -11.61 -2.03 -13.66
N SER A 158 -12.62 -2.03 -14.53
CA SER A 158 -13.51 -0.89 -14.75
C SER A 158 -14.81 -1.33 -15.43
N PRO A 159 -15.82 -0.45 -15.56
CA PRO A 159 -17.04 -0.79 -16.32
C PRO A 159 -16.80 -1.06 -17.81
N VAL A 160 -15.67 -0.60 -18.34
CA VAL A 160 -15.30 -0.77 -19.77
C VAL A 160 -14.38 -1.98 -19.97
N TYR A 161 -13.44 -2.19 -19.06
CA TYR A 161 -12.47 -3.30 -19.12
C TYR A 161 -12.95 -4.44 -18.22
N LEU A 162 -13.67 -5.40 -18.82
CA LEU A 162 -14.35 -6.49 -18.11
C LEU A 162 -13.43 -7.70 -17.83
N HIS A 163 -12.25 -7.41 -17.30
CA HIS A 163 -11.33 -8.44 -16.79
C HIS A 163 -10.89 -8.08 -15.37
N GLY A 164 -10.53 -9.07 -14.59
CA GLY A 164 -10.02 -8.87 -13.23
C GLY A 164 -8.50 -8.91 -13.23
N LEU A 165 -7.87 -8.05 -12.43
CA LEU A 165 -6.45 -8.10 -12.10
C LEU A 165 -6.26 -8.69 -10.70
N PHE A 166 -5.25 -9.54 -10.55
CA PHE A 166 -5.02 -10.25 -9.29
C PHE A 166 -4.68 -9.29 -8.14
N MET A 167 -3.72 -8.39 -8.36
CA MET A 167 -3.28 -7.44 -7.33
C MET A 167 -4.42 -6.52 -6.91
N ASP A 168 -5.23 -6.03 -7.86
CA ASP A 168 -6.36 -5.15 -7.59
C ASP A 168 -7.42 -5.85 -6.72
N ASN A 169 -7.71 -7.11 -7.04
CA ASN A 169 -8.63 -7.92 -6.22
C ASN A 169 -8.10 -8.19 -4.82
N LEU A 170 -6.78 -8.30 -4.64
CA LEU A 170 -6.15 -8.38 -3.32
C LEU A 170 -6.29 -7.07 -2.53
N GLU A 171 -6.24 -5.92 -3.19
CA GLU A 171 -6.47 -4.62 -2.55
C GLU A 171 -7.94 -4.45 -2.15
N VAL A 172 -8.89 -4.90 -2.98
CA VAL A 172 -10.31 -4.94 -2.60
C VAL A 172 -10.54 -5.89 -1.42
N TRP A 173 -9.90 -7.06 -1.42
CA TRP A 173 -9.95 -7.98 -0.27
C TRP A 173 -9.39 -7.31 0.99
N SER A 174 -8.24 -6.63 0.88
CA SER A 174 -7.61 -5.90 1.98
C SER A 174 -8.52 -4.82 2.57
N LEU A 175 -9.20 -4.02 1.73
CA LEU A 175 -10.23 -3.09 2.21
C LEU A 175 -11.23 -3.81 3.12
N LYS A 176 -11.84 -4.90 2.63
CA LYS A 176 -12.88 -5.62 3.36
C LYS A 176 -12.36 -6.26 4.66
N ALA A 177 -11.10 -6.68 4.68
CA ALA A 177 -10.44 -7.25 5.86
C ALA A 177 -10.18 -6.22 6.96
N HIS A 178 -10.00 -4.94 6.63
CA HIS A 178 -9.72 -3.87 7.58
C HIS A 178 -10.97 -3.14 8.10
N VAL A 179 -12.15 -3.45 7.57
CA VAL A 179 -13.42 -2.88 8.08
C VAL A 179 -13.63 -3.31 9.54
N LYS A 180 -14.11 -2.38 10.37
CA LYS A 180 -14.56 -2.73 11.73
C LYS A 180 -15.69 -3.77 11.63
N GLN A 181 -15.48 -4.96 12.19
CA GLN A 181 -16.40 -6.10 12.14
C GLN A 181 -16.63 -6.65 10.72
N PRO A 182 -15.58 -7.21 10.08
CA PRO A 182 -15.75 -7.84 8.79
C PRO A 182 -16.75 -9.00 8.89
N LYS A 183 -17.60 -9.14 7.89
CA LYS A 183 -18.46 -10.32 7.77
C LYS A 183 -17.60 -11.50 7.33
N THR A 184 -17.15 -12.29 8.29
CA THR A 184 -16.16 -13.35 8.11
C THR A 184 -16.49 -14.27 6.93
N GLY A 185 -17.72 -14.75 6.82
CA GLY A 185 -18.11 -15.65 5.72
C GLY A 185 -18.05 -15.00 4.33
N GLU A 186 -18.36 -13.70 4.19
CA GLU A 186 -18.24 -12.98 2.91
C GLU A 186 -16.77 -12.75 2.55
N LEU A 187 -15.93 -12.46 3.56
CA LEU A 187 -14.50 -12.24 3.37
C LEU A 187 -13.78 -13.53 2.99
N ASP A 188 -14.09 -14.64 3.66
CA ASP A 188 -13.54 -15.97 3.37
C ASP A 188 -13.96 -16.43 1.95
N LYS A 189 -15.22 -16.18 1.59
CA LYS A 189 -15.71 -16.48 0.24
C LYS A 189 -14.95 -15.69 -0.80
N LEU A 190 -14.77 -14.38 -0.62
CA LEU A 190 -14.00 -13.55 -1.55
C LEU A 190 -12.57 -14.05 -1.70
N ALA A 191 -11.90 -14.40 -0.58
CA ALA A 191 -10.55 -14.94 -0.61
C ALA A 191 -10.47 -16.25 -1.41
N GLN A 192 -11.44 -17.16 -1.23
CA GLN A 192 -11.52 -18.40 -2.00
C GLN A 192 -11.79 -18.16 -3.49
N ASP A 193 -12.69 -17.25 -3.82
CA ASP A 193 -13.02 -16.91 -5.21
C ASP A 193 -11.81 -16.28 -5.93
N ILE A 194 -11.07 -15.38 -5.26
CA ILE A 194 -9.81 -14.82 -5.78
C ILE A 194 -8.78 -15.95 -6.01
N TYR A 195 -8.55 -16.79 -5.00
CA TYR A 195 -7.61 -17.90 -5.15
C TYR A 195 -8.00 -18.82 -6.30
N LYS A 196 -9.26 -19.25 -6.38
CA LYS A 196 -9.77 -20.12 -7.43
C LYS A 196 -9.66 -19.50 -8.83
N THR A 197 -9.87 -18.19 -8.94
CA THR A 197 -9.85 -17.48 -10.23
C THR A 197 -8.43 -17.28 -10.75
N PHE A 198 -7.48 -17.00 -9.87
CA PHE A 198 -6.13 -16.61 -10.29
C PHE A 198 -5.05 -17.68 -10.10
N TRP A 199 -5.22 -18.65 -9.20
CA TRP A 199 -4.21 -19.70 -8.99
C TRP A 199 -4.18 -20.72 -10.12
N GLN A 200 -3.01 -20.93 -10.70
CA GLN A 200 -2.74 -21.96 -11.73
C GLN A 200 -1.92 -23.11 -11.11
N PRO A 201 -2.54 -24.24 -10.78
CA PRO A 201 -1.86 -25.31 -10.06
C PRO A 201 -0.77 -26.01 -10.89
N VAL A 202 -0.90 -26.04 -12.22
CA VAL A 202 0.09 -26.64 -13.14
C VAL A 202 1.36 -25.79 -13.16
N ASP A 203 1.21 -24.47 -13.35
CA ASP A 203 2.32 -23.54 -13.45
C ASP A 203 2.82 -23.07 -12.06
N LYS A 204 2.08 -23.42 -11.00
CA LYS A 204 2.36 -23.00 -9.60
C LYS A 204 2.54 -21.50 -9.44
N LYS A 205 1.71 -20.71 -10.13
CA LYS A 205 1.72 -19.24 -10.11
C LYS A 205 0.31 -18.67 -10.10
N PHE A 206 0.18 -17.44 -9.68
CA PHE A 206 -1.04 -16.66 -9.89
C PHE A 206 -1.02 -16.00 -11.27
N LEU A 207 -2.16 -16.01 -11.95
CA LEU A 207 -2.37 -15.16 -13.12
C LEU A 207 -2.37 -13.69 -12.68
N VAL A 208 -1.77 -12.83 -13.47
CA VAL A 208 -1.84 -11.38 -13.28
C VAL A 208 -3.23 -10.87 -13.64
N SER A 209 -3.81 -11.43 -14.70
CA SER A 209 -5.09 -11.01 -15.28
C SER A 209 -5.91 -12.20 -15.71
N THR A 210 -7.23 -12.03 -15.71
CA THR A 210 -8.16 -12.99 -16.33
C THR A 210 -8.24 -12.84 -17.84
N GLN A 211 -7.55 -11.86 -18.43
CA GLN A 211 -7.48 -11.63 -19.88
C GLN A 211 -6.47 -12.58 -20.52
N LEU A 212 -6.91 -13.38 -21.49
CA LEU A 212 -6.09 -14.44 -22.09
C LEU A 212 -4.85 -13.91 -22.81
N GLU A 213 -4.95 -12.78 -23.47
CA GLU A 213 -3.86 -12.14 -24.20
C GLU A 213 -2.70 -11.75 -23.28
N GLN A 214 -2.98 -11.40 -22.04
CA GLN A 214 -1.96 -11.08 -21.04
C GLN A 214 -1.28 -12.32 -20.46
N GLN A 215 -1.93 -13.47 -20.51
CA GLN A 215 -1.37 -14.74 -19.97
C GLN A 215 -0.31 -15.36 -20.86
N SER A 216 -0.28 -15.02 -22.15
CA SER A 216 0.65 -15.58 -23.15
C SER A 216 1.94 -14.77 -23.33
N GLN A 217 2.08 -13.65 -22.65
CA GLN A 217 3.25 -12.77 -22.75
C GLN A 217 4.45 -13.33 -21.96
N LYS A 218 5.66 -12.96 -22.40
CA LYS A 218 6.86 -13.25 -21.61
C LYS A 218 6.78 -12.54 -20.27
N PRO A 219 6.98 -13.25 -19.14
CA PRO A 219 6.93 -12.63 -17.84
C PRO A 219 7.93 -11.49 -17.67
N LEU A 220 7.47 -10.39 -17.05
CA LEU A 220 8.25 -9.24 -16.65
C LEU A 220 8.33 -9.17 -15.13
N PHE A 221 9.26 -8.37 -14.61
CA PHE A 221 9.28 -8.13 -13.16
C PHE A 221 7.95 -7.57 -12.67
N TYR A 222 7.50 -6.48 -13.28
CA TYR A 222 6.13 -6.00 -13.11
C TYR A 222 5.38 -6.17 -14.45
N PRO A 223 4.18 -6.73 -14.41
CA PRO A 223 3.41 -7.09 -13.22
C PRO A 223 3.65 -8.53 -12.72
N ASP A 224 4.32 -9.41 -13.48
CA ASP A 224 4.25 -10.86 -13.28
C ASP A 224 4.91 -11.33 -11.98
N HIS A 225 6.16 -10.94 -11.73
CA HIS A 225 6.87 -11.40 -10.53
C HIS A 225 6.37 -10.68 -9.28
N VAL A 226 5.97 -9.42 -9.39
CA VAL A 226 5.38 -8.66 -8.27
C VAL A 226 4.03 -9.25 -7.85
N ALA A 227 3.19 -9.65 -8.80
CA ALA A 227 1.90 -10.27 -8.50
C ALA A 227 2.05 -11.53 -7.63
N GLN A 228 3.14 -12.31 -7.80
CA GLN A 228 3.36 -13.51 -7.00
C GLN A 228 3.62 -13.18 -5.52
N VAL A 229 4.26 -12.08 -5.19
CA VAL A 229 4.59 -11.73 -3.81
C VAL A 229 3.56 -10.79 -3.17
N PHE A 230 2.71 -10.18 -3.98
CA PHE A 230 1.70 -9.20 -3.53
C PHE A 230 0.74 -9.72 -2.45
N PRO A 231 0.32 -11.01 -2.45
CA PRO A 231 -0.49 -11.56 -1.36
C PRO A 231 0.11 -11.36 0.04
N LEU A 232 1.44 -11.38 0.15
CA LEU A 232 2.13 -11.13 1.43
C LEU A 232 2.10 -9.66 1.85
N LEU A 233 1.98 -8.72 0.89
CA LEU A 233 1.88 -7.28 1.20
C LEU A 233 0.56 -6.95 1.89
N VAL A 234 -0.50 -7.65 1.56
CA VAL A 234 -1.85 -7.42 2.08
C VAL A 234 -2.29 -8.47 3.11
N ASP A 235 -1.40 -9.36 3.53
CA ASP A 235 -1.68 -10.47 4.46
C ASP A 235 -2.84 -11.39 3.99
N PHE A 236 -2.89 -11.66 2.68
CA PHE A 236 -3.91 -12.51 2.09
C PHE A 236 -3.84 -13.94 2.67
N PRO A 237 -4.97 -14.53 3.14
CA PRO A 237 -4.94 -15.73 3.96
C PRO A 237 -4.69 -17.02 3.20
N ILE A 238 -4.90 -17.03 1.88
CA ILE A 238 -4.82 -18.25 1.07
C ILE A 238 -3.59 -18.21 0.17
N LEU A 239 -2.58 -18.98 0.57
CA LEU A 239 -1.34 -19.14 -0.18
C LEU A 239 -1.12 -20.63 -0.48
N PRO A 240 -0.39 -20.97 -1.58
CA PRO A 240 -0.08 -22.38 -1.90
C PRO A 240 0.92 -23.03 -0.93
N GLN A 241 1.57 -22.23 -0.08
CA GLN A 241 2.56 -22.64 0.90
C GLN A 241 2.45 -21.74 2.15
N SER A 242 3.17 -22.10 3.23
CA SER A 242 3.26 -21.19 4.38
C SER A 242 3.87 -19.85 3.97
N PRO A 243 3.45 -18.72 4.58
CA PRO A 243 3.93 -17.39 4.19
C PRO A 243 5.46 -17.27 4.17
N LYS A 244 6.13 -17.85 5.17
CA LYS A 244 7.60 -17.85 5.27
C LYS A 244 8.26 -18.57 4.11
N LEU A 245 7.77 -19.75 3.75
CA LEU A 245 8.33 -20.55 2.65
C LEU A 245 8.04 -19.89 1.30
N TYR A 246 6.83 -19.33 1.16
CA TYR A 246 6.41 -18.60 -0.03
C TYR A 246 7.31 -17.38 -0.29
N TYR A 247 7.54 -16.56 0.74
CA TYR A 247 8.48 -15.43 0.70
C TYR A 247 9.90 -15.88 0.34
N SER A 248 10.43 -16.88 1.04
CA SER A 248 11.80 -17.36 0.81
C SER A 248 12.01 -17.88 -0.62
N ASN A 249 11.02 -18.56 -1.18
CA ASN A 249 11.06 -19.05 -2.56
C ASN A 249 11.04 -17.89 -3.55
N TRP A 250 10.20 -16.88 -3.34
CA TRP A 250 10.17 -15.70 -4.19
C TRP A 250 11.50 -14.94 -4.14
N MET A 251 12.04 -14.69 -2.95
CA MET A 251 13.35 -14.02 -2.80
C MET A 251 14.47 -14.78 -3.49
N ARG A 252 14.51 -16.10 -3.35
CA ARG A 252 15.51 -16.93 -4.03
C ARG A 252 15.48 -16.79 -5.55
N LEU A 253 14.31 -16.57 -6.15
CA LEU A 253 14.12 -16.50 -7.60
C LEU A 253 14.28 -15.08 -8.13
N HIS A 254 13.80 -14.05 -7.42
CA HIS A 254 13.60 -12.72 -7.97
C HIS A 254 14.35 -11.62 -7.25
N ARG A 255 15.02 -11.89 -6.12
CA ARG A 255 15.71 -10.86 -5.32
C ARG A 255 16.77 -10.11 -6.13
N ALA A 256 17.58 -10.80 -6.89
CA ALA A 256 18.64 -10.17 -7.68
C ALA A 256 18.08 -9.26 -8.78
N GLU A 257 16.97 -9.66 -9.39
CA GLU A 257 16.24 -8.87 -10.37
C GLU A 257 15.60 -7.63 -9.70
N TRP A 258 14.91 -7.83 -8.56
CA TRP A 258 14.32 -6.73 -7.80
C TRP A 258 15.32 -5.64 -7.42
N LEU A 259 16.49 -6.02 -6.90
CA LEU A 259 17.50 -5.06 -6.46
C LEU A 259 18.08 -4.21 -7.62
N LYS A 260 17.86 -4.62 -8.87
CA LYS A 260 18.28 -3.89 -10.07
C LYS A 260 17.14 -3.10 -10.75
N GLN A 261 15.91 -3.19 -10.26
CA GLN A 261 14.77 -2.54 -10.93
C GLN A 261 14.94 -1.04 -11.08
N GLY A 262 15.57 -0.36 -10.14
CA GLY A 262 15.87 1.05 -10.25
C GLY A 262 16.73 1.46 -11.48
N GLU A 263 17.34 0.52 -12.18
CA GLU A 263 18.04 0.78 -13.43
C GLU A 263 17.07 1.04 -14.60
N THR A 264 15.87 0.48 -14.55
CA THR A 264 14.89 0.49 -15.67
C THR A 264 13.51 1.01 -15.28
N ASP A 265 13.11 0.87 -14.01
CA ASP A 265 11.79 1.20 -13.46
C ASP A 265 11.93 1.78 -12.05
N TYR A 266 10.82 1.91 -11.33
CA TYR A 266 10.82 2.22 -9.90
C TYR A 266 11.47 1.09 -9.10
N PRO A 267 12.19 1.40 -8.00
CA PRO A 267 12.95 0.38 -7.25
C PRO A 267 12.09 -0.51 -6.34
N TRP A 268 10.77 -0.37 -6.37
CA TRP A 268 9.83 -1.22 -5.64
C TRP A 268 10.11 -1.32 -4.13
N GLY A 269 10.15 -0.17 -3.48
CA GLY A 269 10.38 -0.05 -2.04
C GLY A 269 9.38 -0.82 -1.16
N LEU A 270 8.16 -1.08 -1.66
CA LEU A 270 7.19 -1.96 -0.97
C LEU A 270 7.80 -3.31 -0.62
N LEU A 271 8.65 -3.87 -1.49
CA LEU A 271 9.30 -5.17 -1.24
C LEU A 271 10.36 -5.07 -0.13
N ALA A 272 10.99 -3.91 0.05
CA ALA A 272 11.92 -3.69 1.17
C ALA A 272 11.16 -3.63 2.52
N VAL A 273 9.98 -3.01 2.53
CA VAL A 273 9.08 -3.03 3.70
C VAL A 273 8.58 -4.44 3.97
N LEU A 274 8.20 -5.19 2.94
CA LEU A 274 7.83 -6.61 3.09
C LEU A 274 8.99 -7.43 3.65
N ALA A 275 10.21 -7.26 3.15
CA ALA A 275 11.40 -7.95 3.66
C ALA A 275 11.57 -7.68 5.17
N LEU A 276 11.42 -6.43 5.60
CA LEU A 276 11.47 -6.08 7.02
C LEU A 276 10.37 -6.79 7.84
N ARG A 277 9.13 -6.84 7.34
CA ARG A 277 8.02 -7.57 7.97
C ARG A 277 8.29 -9.07 8.08
N GLN A 278 8.99 -9.65 7.10
CA GLN A 278 9.42 -11.05 7.08
C GLN A 278 10.72 -11.31 7.86
N LYS A 279 11.24 -10.31 8.59
CA LYS A 279 12.49 -10.36 9.36
C LYS A 279 13.75 -10.59 8.49
N ASP A 280 13.69 -10.22 7.23
CA ASP A 280 14.80 -10.23 6.29
C ASP A 280 15.41 -8.82 6.16
N GLU A 281 16.01 -8.34 7.24
CA GLU A 281 16.68 -7.04 7.23
C GLU A 281 17.82 -6.97 6.20
N SER A 282 18.46 -8.09 5.88
CA SER A 282 19.55 -8.14 4.92
C SER A 282 19.07 -7.64 3.54
N SER A 283 17.92 -8.11 3.07
CA SER A 283 17.35 -7.66 1.79
C SER A 283 16.92 -6.20 1.83
N ALA A 284 16.33 -5.73 2.93
CA ALA A 284 15.99 -4.31 3.10
C ALA A 284 17.23 -3.39 3.09
N ARG A 285 18.31 -3.78 3.77
CA ARG A 285 19.60 -3.06 3.76
C ARG A 285 20.24 -3.04 2.38
N CYS A 286 20.15 -4.14 1.63
CA CYS A 286 20.63 -4.20 0.25
C CYS A 286 19.82 -3.29 -0.66
N TRP A 287 18.50 -3.25 -0.54
CA TRP A 287 17.67 -2.33 -1.30
C TRP A 287 18.08 -0.86 -1.05
N LEU A 288 18.29 -0.47 0.21
CA LEU A 288 18.78 0.88 0.54
C LEU A 288 20.11 1.17 -0.15
N ARG A 289 21.05 0.21 -0.16
CA ARG A 289 22.37 0.41 -0.80
C ARG A 289 22.24 0.63 -2.30
N GLU A 290 21.47 -0.22 -2.98
CA GLU A 290 21.37 -0.18 -4.44
C GLU A 290 20.56 1.02 -4.95
N THR A 291 19.67 1.57 -4.11
CA THR A 291 18.67 2.53 -4.57
C THR A 291 18.79 3.94 -3.99
N SER A 292 19.49 4.14 -2.86
CA SER A 292 19.52 5.43 -2.15
C SER A 292 20.08 6.60 -3.00
N SER A 293 20.95 6.34 -3.96
CA SER A 293 21.48 7.36 -4.89
C SER A 293 20.42 7.87 -5.88
N MET A 294 19.32 7.14 -6.05
CA MET A 294 18.21 7.52 -6.93
C MET A 294 17.10 8.31 -6.22
N ARG A 295 17.20 8.46 -4.90
CA ARG A 295 16.18 9.16 -4.13
C ARG A 295 15.90 10.55 -4.72
N HIS A 296 14.62 10.87 -4.90
CA HIS A 296 14.10 12.10 -5.52
C HIS A 296 14.41 12.25 -7.03
N SER A 297 14.91 11.22 -7.70
CA SER A 297 15.03 11.21 -9.16
C SER A 297 13.68 10.93 -9.84
N ASN A 298 13.65 10.98 -11.16
CA ASN A 298 12.49 10.60 -11.98
C ASN A 298 12.16 9.10 -11.97
N ARG A 299 12.91 8.31 -11.21
CA ARG A 299 12.68 6.88 -10.97
C ARG A 299 12.46 6.57 -9.50
N TRP A 300 12.08 7.56 -8.69
CA TRP A 300 11.80 7.41 -7.28
C TRP A 300 10.39 7.88 -6.99
N ALA A 301 9.45 6.93 -6.94
CA ALA A 301 8.06 7.23 -6.66
C ALA A 301 7.81 7.57 -5.19
N VAL A 302 6.70 8.20 -4.89
CA VAL A 302 6.26 8.50 -3.51
C VAL A 302 6.15 7.24 -2.65
N THR A 303 5.83 6.09 -3.23
CA THR A 303 5.81 4.78 -2.53
C THR A 303 7.21 4.34 -2.10
N ASP A 304 8.24 4.63 -2.91
CA ASP A 304 9.64 4.35 -2.57
C ASP A 304 10.15 5.30 -1.48
N GLU A 305 9.73 6.57 -1.53
CA GLU A 305 10.02 7.54 -0.46
C GLU A 305 9.44 7.08 0.87
N VAL A 306 8.19 6.64 0.87
CA VAL A 306 7.55 6.11 2.09
C VAL A 306 8.27 4.85 2.58
N ALA A 307 8.64 3.95 1.70
CA ALA A 307 9.42 2.77 2.07
C ALA A 307 10.76 3.16 2.73
N TYR A 308 11.48 4.12 2.14
CA TYR A 308 12.70 4.68 2.72
C TYR A 308 12.46 5.25 4.12
N LEU A 309 11.42 6.06 4.32
CA LEU A 309 11.08 6.66 5.61
C LEU A 309 10.69 5.61 6.67
N ILE A 310 9.98 4.55 6.28
CA ILE A 310 9.67 3.41 7.16
C ILE A 310 10.96 2.74 7.61
N LEU A 311 11.88 2.41 6.70
CA LEU A 311 13.15 1.78 7.03
C LEU A 311 13.98 2.69 7.96
N ALA A 312 14.05 3.99 7.67
CA ALA A 312 14.74 4.98 8.49
C ALA A 312 14.15 5.07 9.90
N SER A 313 12.82 5.08 10.04
CA SER A 313 12.12 5.10 11.33
C SER A 313 12.43 3.87 12.19
N ARG A 314 12.75 2.75 11.55
CA ARG A 314 13.16 1.49 12.18
C ARG A 314 14.67 1.37 12.35
N ARG A 315 15.43 2.42 12.03
CA ARG A 315 16.90 2.47 12.10
C ARG A 315 17.59 1.40 11.25
N ILE A 316 16.97 1.05 10.13
CA ILE A 316 17.57 0.18 9.14
C ILE A 316 18.56 1.00 8.32
N GLU A 317 19.82 0.65 8.37
CA GLU A 317 20.90 1.31 7.65
C GLU A 317 21.22 0.57 6.35
N SER A 318 21.79 1.28 5.39
CA SER A 318 22.27 0.70 4.12
C SER A 318 23.29 -0.42 4.38
N ALA A 319 23.26 -1.45 3.57
CA ALA A 319 24.26 -2.53 3.63
C ALA A 319 25.67 -1.98 3.36
N SER A 320 26.66 -2.52 4.04
CA SER A 320 28.06 -2.18 3.77
C SER A 320 28.45 -2.53 2.33
N LYS A 321 29.48 -1.85 1.79
CA LYS A 321 29.99 -2.09 0.44
C LYS A 321 30.39 -3.55 0.20
N ASN A 322 30.85 -4.25 1.24
CA ASN A 322 31.31 -5.64 1.17
C ASN A 322 30.18 -6.67 1.41
N ALA A 323 28.97 -6.22 1.74
CA ALA A 323 27.84 -7.14 1.94
C ALA A 323 27.43 -7.79 0.61
N LYS A 324 27.17 -9.10 0.64
CA LYS A 324 26.62 -9.83 -0.52
C LYS A 324 25.16 -9.48 -0.68
N CYS A 325 24.82 -8.69 -1.70
CA CYS A 325 23.44 -8.35 -2.04
C CYS A 325 22.89 -9.11 -3.25
N ASN A 326 23.74 -9.92 -3.90
CA ASN A 326 23.37 -10.77 -5.04
C ASN A 326 23.13 -12.20 -4.62
#